data_abd26c27a5f483fd781ee3cb49317bdb
#
_entry.id   abd26c27a5f483fd781ee3cb49317bdb
#
_cell.length_a   1.000
_cell.length_b   1.000
_cell.length_c   1.000
_cell.angle_alpha   90.00
_cell.angle_beta   90.00
_cell.angle_gamma   90.00
#
_symmetry.space_group_name_H-M   'P 1'
#
loop_
_entity.id
_entity.type
_entity.pdbx_description
1 polymer ?
#
loop_
_entity_poly.entity_id
_entity_poly.type
_entity_poly.pdbx_seq_one_letter_code
_entity_poly.pdbx_strand_id
1 'polypeptide(L)'
;MIKFEDVTVTYTDAPLPTLRNVNLEIQEGELALLVGRTGSGKSALLRSINGLVPHFTGGLLEGRVTVAGRDTRTNPPRELADVVGMVPQDPMSGFVTDTVEEELAYGMEALGIHPQTMRRRVEDTLDLLGLAEIRDRPLLSLSGGQRQRTAIGSVLTTNPSVLVLDEPTSALDPGAAEEVLAAIQRLVFDLGLTVLMAEHRLERVVQYADRVVAIETDGSVVHGEPAAVLASAPVAPPVIEFGRRLGLSPLPLSVRDARRETATLRRDFHPAHVVTGGIDGTIANAPTELVADIDHVSVTYGNFVAVNDIALHLRRGEIVALMGRNGSGKSTLLNTMVGLRKASLGRVQIGATLANPYGMEGGELLKHVGLVPQEAGDMLYAQTVTGECEAADRDANAEPGTARALLDQFAPGINGETHPRDLSEGQRLSLVLAVVLAAKPPVVLLDEPTRGLDYPGKRNFTRVLQELARDGHCIMLATHDVELVAATA
;
A
#
# COMPACT_ATOMS: atom_id res chain seq x y z
N MET A 1 -3.57 -6.71 28.23
CA MET A 1 -3.15 -5.32 27.99
C MET A 1 -4.21 -4.51 27.25
N ILE A 2 -4.77 -5.00 26.12
CA ILE A 2 -5.89 -4.38 25.40
C ILE A 2 -7.09 -5.31 25.46
N LYS A 3 -8.29 -4.79 25.78
CA LYS A 3 -9.50 -5.59 25.87
C LYS A 3 -10.69 -4.88 25.26
N PHE A 4 -11.43 -5.59 24.41
CA PHE A 4 -12.72 -5.21 23.85
C PHE A 4 -13.79 -6.12 24.43
N GLU A 5 -14.87 -5.56 24.96
CA GLU A 5 -15.98 -6.25 25.57
C GLU A 5 -17.27 -5.81 24.88
N ASP A 6 -17.85 -6.67 24.04
CA ASP A 6 -19.07 -6.47 23.25
C ASP A 6 -19.08 -5.14 22.47
N VAL A 7 -17.95 -4.81 21.84
CA VAL A 7 -17.77 -3.51 21.19
C VAL A 7 -18.41 -3.48 19.82
N THR A 8 -19.28 -2.49 19.63
CA THR A 8 -19.90 -2.16 18.33
C THR A 8 -19.59 -0.70 18.00
N VAL A 9 -19.11 -0.44 16.78
CA VAL A 9 -18.83 0.92 16.29
C VAL A 9 -19.68 1.21 15.08
N THR A 10 -20.48 2.29 15.14
CA THR A 10 -21.35 2.74 14.05
C THR A 10 -21.06 4.20 13.74
N TYR A 11 -20.77 4.54 12.49
CA TYR A 11 -20.63 5.93 12.03
C TYR A 11 -21.99 6.46 11.56
N THR A 12 -22.18 7.78 11.67
CA THR A 12 -23.48 8.47 11.44
C THR A 12 -24.05 8.18 10.05
N ASP A 13 -23.20 8.11 9.03
CA ASP A 13 -23.63 7.94 7.64
C ASP A 13 -23.53 6.48 7.15
N ALA A 14 -23.14 5.55 8.03
CA ALA A 14 -23.02 4.13 7.68
C ALA A 14 -24.36 3.41 7.93
N PRO A 15 -24.88 2.64 6.94
CA PRO A 15 -26.14 1.90 7.09
C PRO A 15 -26.02 0.69 8.04
N LEU A 16 -24.81 0.24 8.29
CA LEU A 16 -24.48 -0.90 9.16
C LEU A 16 -23.30 -0.56 10.07
N PRO A 17 -23.20 -1.21 11.24
CA PRO A 17 -22.02 -1.08 12.10
C PRO A 17 -20.72 -1.46 11.35
N THR A 18 -19.69 -0.65 11.51
CA THR A 18 -18.34 -0.92 10.97
C THR A 18 -17.64 -2.04 11.76
N LEU A 19 -17.86 -2.08 13.08
CA LEU A 19 -17.43 -3.18 13.96
C LEU A 19 -18.64 -3.69 14.71
N ARG A 20 -18.74 -5.01 14.89
CA ARG A 20 -19.94 -5.63 15.45
C ARG A 20 -19.59 -6.66 16.53
N ASN A 21 -20.09 -6.42 17.75
CA ASN A 21 -19.94 -7.32 18.90
C ASN A 21 -18.51 -7.85 19.08
N VAL A 22 -17.52 -6.97 18.96
CA VAL A 22 -16.11 -7.34 19.04
C VAL A 22 -15.77 -7.71 20.48
N ASN A 23 -15.31 -8.95 20.67
CA ASN A 23 -14.71 -9.44 21.89
C ASN A 23 -13.26 -9.85 21.56
N LEU A 24 -12.28 -9.15 22.11
CA LEU A 24 -10.87 -9.31 21.80
C LEU A 24 -10.03 -9.04 23.04
N GLU A 25 -9.02 -9.87 23.27
CA GLU A 25 -8.03 -9.66 24.30
C GLU A 25 -6.62 -9.84 23.71
N ILE A 26 -5.75 -8.82 23.88
CA ILE A 26 -4.34 -8.85 23.52
C ILE A 26 -3.53 -8.74 24.81
N GLN A 27 -2.64 -9.71 25.02
CA GLN A 27 -1.82 -9.79 26.22
C GLN A 27 -0.66 -8.78 26.16
N GLU A 28 -0.01 -8.57 27.29
CA GLU A 28 1.19 -7.75 27.38
C GLU A 28 2.35 -8.41 26.63
N GLY A 29 3.10 -7.62 25.84
CA GLY A 29 4.23 -8.09 25.07
C GLY A 29 3.88 -8.88 23.80
N GLU A 30 2.59 -9.01 23.41
CA GLU A 30 2.20 -9.65 22.16
C GLU A 30 2.37 -8.73 20.95
N LEU A 31 2.82 -9.29 19.82
CA LEU A 31 2.66 -8.73 18.49
C LEU A 31 1.37 -9.27 17.88
N ALA A 32 0.33 -8.46 17.86
CA ALA A 32 -0.95 -8.79 17.25
C ALA A 32 -1.05 -8.20 15.83
N LEU A 33 -1.37 -9.04 14.85
CA LEU A 33 -1.53 -8.64 13.44
C LEU A 33 -3.01 -8.53 13.10
N LEU A 34 -3.47 -7.32 12.77
CA LEU A 34 -4.83 -7.03 12.35
C LEU A 34 -4.96 -7.22 10.83
N VAL A 35 -5.84 -8.12 10.43
CA VAL A 35 -6.08 -8.48 9.03
C VAL A 35 -7.54 -8.27 8.66
N GLY A 36 -7.79 -7.92 7.40
CA GLY A 36 -9.14 -7.71 6.88
C GLY A 36 -9.09 -7.00 5.54
N ARG A 37 -10.19 -7.05 4.81
CA ARG A 37 -10.34 -6.34 3.52
C ARG A 37 -10.17 -4.84 3.69
N THR A 38 -9.84 -4.15 2.60
CA THR A 38 -9.90 -2.68 2.57
C THR A 38 -11.33 -2.24 2.88
N GLY A 39 -11.47 -1.27 3.81
CA GLY A 39 -12.77 -0.80 4.28
C GLY A 39 -13.47 -1.70 5.31
N SER A 40 -12.85 -2.78 5.80
CA SER A 40 -13.47 -3.67 6.80
C SER A 40 -13.54 -3.13 8.23
N GLY A 41 -13.00 -1.93 8.50
CA GLY A 41 -12.99 -1.35 9.84
C GLY A 41 -11.66 -1.46 10.60
N LYS A 42 -10.55 -1.87 9.95
CA LYS A 42 -9.21 -1.94 10.60
C LYS A 42 -8.85 -0.65 11.32
N SER A 43 -8.90 0.48 10.62
CA SER A 43 -8.57 1.78 11.21
C SER A 43 -9.56 2.21 12.30
N ALA A 44 -10.85 1.79 12.23
CA ALA A 44 -11.82 2.03 13.29
C ALA A 44 -11.44 1.27 14.57
N LEU A 45 -11.03 0.00 14.44
CA LEU A 45 -10.54 -0.81 15.57
C LEU A 45 -9.29 -0.19 16.18
N LEU A 46 -8.30 0.19 15.37
CA LEU A 46 -7.06 0.83 15.83
C LEU A 46 -7.36 2.15 16.57
N ARG A 47 -8.23 3.01 16.00
CA ARG A 47 -8.63 4.29 16.59
C ARG A 47 -9.46 4.16 17.85
N SER A 48 -10.12 3.03 18.08
CA SER A 48 -10.82 2.76 19.33
C SER A 48 -9.87 2.53 20.52
N ILE A 49 -8.63 2.08 20.24
CA ILE A 49 -7.62 1.81 21.26
C ILE A 49 -7.02 3.09 21.85
N ASN A 50 -6.80 4.11 21.00
CA ASN A 50 -6.27 5.40 21.46
C ASN A 50 -7.34 6.44 21.76
N GLY A 51 -8.64 6.05 21.77
CA GLY A 51 -9.76 6.93 22.05
C GLY A 51 -10.13 7.92 20.95
N LEU A 52 -9.51 7.88 19.76
CA LEU A 52 -9.93 8.71 18.63
C LEU A 52 -11.38 8.41 18.20
N VAL A 53 -11.81 7.15 18.35
CA VAL A 53 -13.23 6.76 18.33
C VAL A 53 -13.65 6.57 19.79
N PRO A 54 -14.68 7.27 20.28
CA PRO A 54 -15.60 8.19 19.59
C PRO A 54 -15.19 9.68 19.64
N HIS A 55 -14.14 10.04 20.39
CA HIS A 55 -13.91 11.43 20.82
C HIS A 55 -13.53 12.41 19.70
N PHE A 56 -12.87 11.95 18.63
CA PHE A 56 -12.34 12.81 17.57
C PHE A 56 -12.94 12.50 16.19
N THR A 57 -12.98 11.23 15.81
CA THR A 57 -13.49 10.83 14.48
C THR A 57 -15.00 10.65 14.47
N GLY A 58 -15.66 10.87 15.60
CA GLY A 58 -17.08 10.62 15.78
C GLY A 58 -17.42 9.13 15.78
N GLY A 59 -18.70 8.83 15.60
CA GLY A 59 -19.24 7.49 15.69
C GLY A 59 -19.79 7.17 17.09
N LEU A 60 -20.69 6.20 17.13
CA LEU A 60 -21.21 5.63 18.37
C LEU A 60 -20.37 4.38 18.71
N LEU A 61 -19.75 4.36 19.88
CA LEU A 61 -19.07 3.21 20.43
C LEU A 61 -19.91 2.63 21.57
N GLU A 62 -20.52 1.47 21.35
CA GLU A 62 -21.19 0.67 22.36
C GLU A 62 -20.23 -0.39 22.89
N GLY A 63 -20.49 -0.95 24.08
CA GLY A 63 -19.56 -1.86 24.74
C GLY A 63 -18.41 -1.14 25.43
N ARG A 64 -17.27 -1.79 25.62
CA ARG A 64 -16.15 -1.25 26.38
C ARG A 64 -14.81 -1.58 25.72
N VAL A 65 -13.95 -0.57 25.55
CA VAL A 65 -12.53 -0.76 25.20
C VAL A 65 -11.68 -0.32 26.36
N THR A 66 -10.80 -1.21 26.84
CA THR A 66 -9.88 -0.94 27.94
C THR A 66 -8.43 -1.14 27.48
N VAL A 67 -7.57 -0.17 27.76
CA VAL A 67 -6.14 -0.24 27.45
C VAL A 67 -5.34 0.08 28.70
N ALA A 68 -4.49 -0.85 29.13
CA ALA A 68 -3.74 -0.77 30.38
C ALA A 68 -4.63 -0.35 31.58
N GLY A 69 -5.85 -0.87 31.65
CA GLY A 69 -6.84 -0.60 32.69
C GLY A 69 -7.64 0.69 32.53
N ARG A 70 -7.39 1.53 31.52
CA ARG A 70 -8.13 2.75 31.23
C ARG A 70 -9.23 2.51 30.20
N ASP A 71 -10.47 2.93 30.46
CA ASP A 71 -11.60 2.87 29.53
C ASP A 71 -11.48 4.03 28.53
N THR A 72 -11.40 3.73 27.23
CA THR A 72 -11.19 4.74 26.18
C THR A 72 -12.37 5.69 25.97
N ARG A 73 -13.58 5.32 26.44
CA ARG A 73 -14.76 6.21 26.39
C ARG A 73 -14.70 7.34 27.43
N THR A 74 -14.05 7.08 28.55
CA THR A 74 -13.94 8.05 29.66
C THR A 74 -12.60 8.77 29.68
N ASN A 75 -11.58 8.22 29.02
CA ASN A 75 -10.26 8.82 28.90
C ASN A 75 -10.04 9.26 27.44
N PRO A 76 -10.09 10.57 27.14
CA PRO A 76 -9.84 11.07 25.79
C PRO A 76 -8.39 10.83 25.35
N PRO A 77 -8.06 10.93 24.03
CA PRO A 77 -6.74 10.62 23.49
C PRO A 77 -5.55 11.23 24.25
N ARG A 78 -5.70 12.49 24.70
CA ARG A 78 -4.64 13.17 25.49
C ARG A 78 -4.32 12.49 26.83
N GLU A 79 -5.30 11.81 27.42
CA GLU A 79 -5.15 11.08 28.70
C GLU A 79 -4.68 9.64 28.48
N LEU A 80 -4.62 9.19 27.22
CA LEU A 80 -4.08 7.89 26.81
C LEU A 80 -2.69 8.02 26.19
N ALA A 81 -2.21 9.23 25.90
CA ALA A 81 -0.96 9.47 25.16
C ALA A 81 0.31 8.99 25.88
N ASP A 82 0.26 8.79 27.20
CA ASP A 82 1.33 8.18 27.98
C ASP A 82 1.30 6.63 27.96
N VAL A 83 0.22 6.05 27.46
CA VAL A 83 -0.01 4.59 27.42
C VAL A 83 -0.02 4.04 26.02
N VAL A 84 -0.61 4.79 25.06
CA VAL A 84 -0.82 4.36 23.67
C VAL A 84 -0.09 5.30 22.73
N GLY A 85 0.92 4.79 22.03
CA GLY A 85 1.51 5.44 20.88
C GLY A 85 0.82 4.95 19.59
N MET A 86 0.36 5.87 18.73
CA MET A 86 -0.24 5.51 17.45
C MET A 86 0.51 6.15 16.29
N VAL A 87 0.89 5.34 15.31
CA VAL A 87 1.49 5.78 14.05
C VAL A 87 0.48 5.58 12.94
N PRO A 88 0.03 6.65 12.27
CA PRO A 88 -0.91 6.56 11.16
C PRO A 88 -0.26 6.00 9.88
N GLN A 89 -1.08 5.65 8.91
CA GLN A 89 -0.65 5.13 7.61
C GLN A 89 0.28 6.11 6.85
N ASP A 90 -0.03 7.41 6.90
CA ASP A 90 0.87 8.46 6.40
C ASP A 90 1.60 9.12 7.59
N PRO A 91 2.91 8.85 7.78
CA PRO A 91 3.70 9.46 8.84
C PRO A 91 3.71 10.99 8.81
N MET A 92 3.66 11.59 7.59
CA MET A 92 3.70 13.05 7.45
C MET A 92 2.51 13.74 8.07
N SER A 93 1.36 13.08 8.10
CA SER A 93 0.14 13.63 8.72
C SER A 93 0.23 13.77 10.25
N GLY A 94 1.18 13.08 10.86
CA GLY A 94 1.42 13.09 12.30
C GLY A 94 2.54 14.03 12.76
N PHE A 95 3.40 14.50 11.85
CA PHE A 95 4.53 15.35 12.19
C PHE A 95 4.11 16.80 12.48
N VAL A 96 4.72 17.37 13.52
CA VAL A 96 4.42 18.73 14.01
C VAL A 96 5.61 19.67 13.88
N THR A 97 6.83 19.13 13.87
CA THR A 97 8.09 19.90 13.87
C THR A 97 8.78 19.82 12.50
N ASP A 98 9.95 20.47 12.40
CA ASP A 98 10.70 20.55 11.15
C ASP A 98 11.82 19.52 11.03
N THR A 99 12.41 19.07 12.15
CA THR A 99 13.57 18.18 12.18
C THR A 99 13.31 16.88 12.92
N VAL A 100 14.14 15.86 12.71
CA VAL A 100 14.01 14.54 13.36
C VAL A 100 14.12 14.67 14.88
N GLU A 101 15.13 15.38 15.41
CA GLU A 101 15.34 15.49 16.86
C GLU A 101 14.19 16.23 17.54
N GLU A 102 13.71 17.31 16.96
CA GLU A 102 12.56 18.06 17.46
C GLU A 102 11.30 17.21 17.50
N GLU A 103 11.04 16.42 16.45
CA GLU A 103 9.89 15.53 16.37
C GLU A 103 9.94 14.43 17.44
N LEU A 104 11.12 13.86 17.70
CA LEU A 104 11.31 12.90 18.78
C LEU A 104 11.08 13.51 20.18
N ALA A 105 11.36 14.80 20.36
CA ALA A 105 11.17 15.49 21.63
C ALA A 105 9.74 15.96 21.86
N TYR A 106 9.00 16.31 20.82
CA TYR A 106 7.72 16.99 20.87
C TYR A 106 6.67 16.31 21.76
N GLY A 107 6.47 15.00 21.62
CA GLY A 107 5.50 14.26 22.45
C GLY A 107 5.81 14.32 23.94
N MET A 108 7.08 14.29 24.30
CA MET A 108 7.53 14.40 25.68
C MET A 108 7.36 15.81 26.25
N GLU A 109 7.57 16.85 25.42
CA GLU A 109 7.30 18.25 25.80
C GLU A 109 5.82 18.44 26.13
N ALA A 110 4.93 17.92 25.27
CA ALA A 110 3.50 17.97 25.47
C ALA A 110 3.03 17.26 26.77
N LEU A 111 3.76 16.23 27.19
CA LEU A 111 3.53 15.50 28.46
C LEU A 111 4.25 16.13 29.65
N GLY A 112 5.03 17.19 29.46
CA GLY A 112 5.77 17.86 30.56
C GLY A 112 6.90 17.03 31.16
N ILE A 113 7.53 16.15 30.35
CA ILE A 113 8.65 15.31 30.79
C ILE A 113 9.88 16.17 31.10
N HIS A 114 10.62 15.82 32.16
CA HIS A 114 11.80 16.57 32.56
C HIS A 114 12.92 16.55 31.48
N PRO A 115 13.59 17.68 31.16
CA PRO A 115 14.56 17.80 30.09
C PRO A 115 15.70 16.77 30.07
N GLN A 116 16.20 16.36 31.23
CA GLN A 116 17.25 15.32 31.31
C GLN A 116 16.73 13.94 30.84
N THR A 117 15.48 13.62 31.18
CA THR A 117 14.83 12.38 30.76
C THR A 117 14.56 12.44 29.26
N MET A 118 14.10 13.59 28.73
CA MET A 118 13.86 13.80 27.32
C MET A 118 15.14 13.56 26.50
N ARG A 119 16.23 14.24 26.86
CA ARG A 119 17.54 14.08 26.19
C ARG A 119 17.96 12.62 26.11
N ARG A 120 17.89 11.91 27.24
CA ARG A 120 18.27 10.49 27.30
C ARG A 120 17.38 9.65 26.36
N ARG A 121 16.06 9.83 26.44
CA ARG A 121 15.12 9.04 25.61
C ARG A 121 15.27 9.34 24.13
N VAL A 122 15.59 10.59 23.75
CA VAL A 122 15.89 10.94 22.35
C VAL A 122 17.14 10.21 21.86
N GLU A 123 18.25 10.25 22.64
CA GLU A 123 19.48 9.52 22.27
C GLU A 123 19.22 8.01 22.17
N ASP A 124 18.59 7.40 23.18
CA ASP A 124 18.26 5.97 23.17
C ASP A 124 17.40 5.58 21.94
N THR A 125 16.46 6.46 21.54
CA THR A 125 15.57 6.22 20.40
C THR A 125 16.28 6.41 19.05
N LEU A 126 17.13 7.44 18.94
CA LEU A 126 17.98 7.67 17.76
C LEU A 126 18.85 6.44 17.46
N ASP A 127 19.48 5.88 18.50
CA ASP A 127 20.32 4.69 18.38
C ASP A 127 19.49 3.45 18.03
N LEU A 128 18.38 3.23 18.73
CA LEU A 128 17.52 2.05 18.56
C LEU A 128 16.96 1.94 17.16
N LEU A 129 16.57 3.08 16.57
CA LEU A 129 15.92 3.17 15.27
C LEU A 129 16.88 3.52 14.12
N GLY A 130 18.18 3.70 14.41
CA GLY A 130 19.20 4.05 13.42
C GLY A 130 18.95 5.41 12.77
N LEU A 131 18.62 6.42 13.59
CA LEU A 131 18.31 7.80 13.17
C LEU A 131 19.41 8.79 13.52
N ALA A 132 20.47 8.39 14.25
CA ALA A 132 21.49 9.28 14.79
C ALA A 132 22.16 10.18 13.72
N GLU A 133 22.47 9.62 12.55
CA GLU A 133 23.14 10.37 11.48
C GLU A 133 22.22 11.39 10.76
N ILE A 134 20.92 11.30 11.00
CA ILE A 134 19.91 12.14 10.34
C ILE A 134 19.17 13.05 11.32
N ARG A 135 19.64 13.15 12.58
CA ARG A 135 18.97 13.88 13.66
C ARG A 135 18.61 15.33 13.32
N ASP A 136 19.48 16.03 12.63
CA ASP A 136 19.32 17.45 12.26
C ASP A 136 18.65 17.62 10.87
N ARG A 137 18.27 16.53 10.21
CA ARG A 137 17.69 16.63 8.86
C ARG A 137 16.24 17.07 8.90
N PRO A 138 15.84 17.93 7.93
CA PRO A 138 14.43 18.27 7.73
C PRO A 138 13.59 17.02 7.41
N LEU A 139 12.41 16.87 8.05
CA LEU A 139 11.51 15.75 7.88
C LEU A 139 11.07 15.54 6.42
N LEU A 140 10.89 16.64 5.67
CA LEU A 140 10.55 16.60 4.24
C LEU A 140 11.65 15.97 3.37
N SER A 141 12.91 16.01 3.81
CA SER A 141 14.06 15.47 3.08
C SER A 141 14.28 13.97 3.30
N LEU A 142 13.53 13.35 4.20
CA LEU A 142 13.70 11.95 4.58
C LEU A 142 13.15 10.98 3.53
N SER A 143 13.77 9.80 3.41
CA SER A 143 13.20 8.68 2.66
C SER A 143 11.96 8.13 3.38
N GLY A 144 11.11 7.36 2.68
CA GLY A 144 9.92 6.74 3.27
C GLY A 144 10.23 5.91 4.52
N GLY A 145 11.25 5.06 4.49
CA GLY A 145 11.67 4.26 5.65
C GLY A 145 12.22 5.11 6.80
N GLN A 146 12.97 6.18 6.50
CA GLN A 146 13.43 7.13 7.53
C GLN A 146 12.25 7.85 8.18
N ARG A 147 11.28 8.35 7.39
CA ARG A 147 10.04 8.97 7.92
C ARG A 147 9.28 8.02 8.84
N GLN A 148 9.11 6.77 8.41
CA GLN A 148 8.39 5.77 9.19
C GLN A 148 9.08 5.48 10.53
N ARG A 149 10.41 5.30 10.52
CA ARG A 149 11.18 5.11 11.78
C ARG A 149 11.14 6.35 12.67
N THR A 150 11.16 7.55 12.10
CA THR A 150 11.01 8.79 12.86
C THR A 150 9.61 8.86 13.50
N ALA A 151 8.54 8.52 12.78
CA ALA A 151 7.18 8.49 13.33
C ALA A 151 7.01 7.43 14.44
N ILE A 152 7.64 6.27 14.31
CA ILE A 152 7.68 5.27 15.39
C ILE A 152 8.46 5.85 16.58
N GLY A 153 9.59 6.51 16.33
CA GLY A 153 10.41 7.12 17.37
C GLY A 153 9.70 8.22 18.15
N SER A 154 8.95 9.10 17.44
CA SER A 154 8.26 10.22 18.10
C SER A 154 7.20 9.78 19.10
N VAL A 155 6.53 8.65 18.84
CA VAL A 155 5.60 8.07 19.83
C VAL A 155 6.32 7.21 20.87
N LEU A 156 7.43 6.56 20.52
CA LEU A 156 8.18 5.69 21.41
C LEU A 156 8.86 6.47 22.56
N THR A 157 9.33 7.70 22.31
CA THR A 157 9.97 8.56 23.32
C THR A 157 9.05 8.88 24.49
N THR A 158 7.74 8.86 24.32
CA THR A 158 6.78 9.03 25.43
C THR A 158 6.76 7.81 26.36
N ASN A 159 7.37 6.69 25.96
CA ASN A 159 7.43 5.40 26.65
C ASN A 159 6.05 4.76 26.86
N PRO A 160 5.28 4.56 25.77
CA PRO A 160 3.97 3.94 25.85
C PRO A 160 4.08 2.45 26.20
N SER A 161 3.02 1.86 26.75
CA SER A 161 2.91 0.40 26.95
C SER A 161 2.36 -0.32 25.72
N VAL A 162 1.67 0.40 24.86
CA VAL A 162 1.01 -0.11 23.65
C VAL A 162 1.42 0.73 22.45
N LEU A 163 1.82 0.07 21.36
CA LEU A 163 2.07 0.72 20.07
C LEU A 163 1.05 0.23 19.05
N VAL A 164 0.34 1.17 18.43
CA VAL A 164 -0.65 0.91 17.38
C VAL A 164 -0.09 1.43 16.06
N LEU A 165 -0.02 0.57 15.06
CA LEU A 165 0.56 0.87 13.76
C LEU A 165 -0.45 0.61 12.65
N ASP A 166 -0.80 1.65 11.88
CA ASP A 166 -1.71 1.52 10.74
C ASP A 166 -0.88 1.46 9.45
N GLU A 167 -0.68 0.26 8.91
CA GLU A 167 0.04 -0.04 7.67
C GLU A 167 1.46 0.55 7.58
N PRO A 168 2.34 0.28 8.56
CA PRO A 168 3.65 0.94 8.65
C PRO A 168 4.61 0.62 7.50
N THR A 169 4.32 -0.38 6.66
CA THR A 169 5.19 -0.74 5.53
C THR A 169 4.58 -0.53 4.15
N SER A 170 3.36 0.00 4.06
CA SER A 170 2.57 0.07 2.81
C SER A 170 3.24 0.91 1.70
N ALA A 171 3.92 2.00 2.07
CA ALA A 171 4.57 2.93 1.13
C ALA A 171 6.07 2.66 0.92
N LEU A 172 6.61 1.57 1.50
CA LEU A 172 8.04 1.30 1.54
C LEU A 172 8.46 0.27 0.49
N ASP A 173 9.65 0.47 -0.08
CA ASP A 173 10.29 -0.59 -0.84
C ASP A 173 10.66 -1.79 0.09
N PRO A 174 10.94 -2.98 -0.48
CA PRO A 174 11.20 -4.17 0.33
C PRO A 174 12.30 -4.00 1.37
N GLY A 175 13.40 -3.31 1.04
CA GLY A 175 14.52 -3.11 1.96
C GLY A 175 14.14 -2.20 3.13
N ALA A 176 13.51 -1.06 2.85
CA ALA A 176 13.05 -0.13 3.89
C ALA A 176 11.96 -0.76 4.79
N ALA A 177 11.08 -1.59 4.21
CA ALA A 177 10.07 -2.31 4.97
C ALA A 177 10.71 -3.33 5.94
N GLU A 178 11.72 -4.07 5.50
CA GLU A 178 12.47 -5.01 6.36
C GLU A 178 13.15 -4.29 7.52
N GLU A 179 13.76 -3.11 7.29
CA GLU A 179 14.36 -2.29 8.36
C GLU A 179 13.33 -1.86 9.41
N VAL A 180 12.15 -1.40 8.97
CA VAL A 180 11.04 -1.00 9.87
C VAL A 180 10.53 -2.20 10.65
N LEU A 181 10.29 -3.34 10.00
CA LEU A 181 9.83 -4.56 10.67
C LEU A 181 10.86 -5.10 11.66
N ALA A 182 12.15 -5.06 11.35
CA ALA A 182 13.21 -5.44 12.27
C ALA A 182 13.26 -4.52 13.51
N ALA A 183 12.98 -3.22 13.33
CA ALA A 183 12.85 -2.30 14.44
C ALA A 183 11.64 -2.67 15.33
N ILE A 184 10.45 -2.89 14.73
CA ILE A 184 9.25 -3.28 15.47
C ILE A 184 9.47 -4.59 16.23
N GLN A 185 10.11 -5.59 15.61
CA GLN A 185 10.43 -6.84 16.28
C GLN A 185 11.32 -6.62 17.54
N ARG A 186 12.34 -5.77 17.45
CA ARG A 186 13.15 -5.41 18.62
C ARG A 186 12.33 -4.75 19.72
N LEU A 187 11.36 -3.88 19.37
CA LEU A 187 10.47 -3.25 20.35
C LEU A 187 9.64 -4.30 21.10
N VAL A 188 9.18 -5.33 20.42
CA VAL A 188 8.40 -6.42 21.05
C VAL A 188 9.30 -7.34 21.86
N PHE A 189 10.33 -7.92 21.23
CA PHE A 189 11.13 -9.00 21.85
C PHE A 189 12.11 -8.49 22.90
N ASP A 190 12.72 -7.31 22.72
CA ASP A 190 13.75 -6.81 23.63
C ASP A 190 13.15 -5.86 24.69
N LEU A 191 12.12 -5.09 24.36
CA LEU A 191 11.51 -4.12 25.27
C LEU A 191 10.16 -4.58 25.86
N GLY A 192 9.60 -5.71 25.39
CA GLY A 192 8.32 -6.23 25.85
C GLY A 192 7.12 -5.35 25.50
N LEU A 193 7.24 -4.51 24.47
CA LEU A 193 6.17 -3.60 24.05
C LEU A 193 5.01 -4.40 23.42
N THR A 194 3.78 -4.08 23.80
CA THR A 194 2.59 -4.66 23.16
C THR A 194 2.32 -3.91 21.86
N VAL A 195 2.27 -4.63 20.73
CA VAL A 195 2.09 -4.02 19.43
C VAL A 195 0.84 -4.58 18.74
N LEU A 196 -0.06 -3.71 18.29
CA LEU A 196 -1.13 -4.04 17.35
C LEU A 196 -0.86 -3.35 16.03
N MET A 197 -0.69 -4.13 14.96
CA MET A 197 -0.33 -3.63 13.65
C MET A 197 -1.31 -4.10 12.59
N ALA A 198 -1.88 -3.17 11.80
CA ALA A 198 -2.57 -3.51 10.57
C ALA A 198 -1.56 -3.54 9.41
N GLU A 199 -1.66 -4.53 8.54
CA GLU A 199 -0.82 -4.65 7.33
C GLU A 199 -1.59 -5.25 6.17
N HIS A 200 -1.22 -4.83 4.95
CA HIS A 200 -1.71 -5.43 3.70
C HIS A 200 -0.78 -6.54 3.19
N ARG A 201 0.53 -6.39 3.36
CA ARG A 201 1.52 -7.39 2.95
C ARG A 201 1.81 -8.35 4.10
N LEU A 202 0.87 -9.24 4.35
CA LEU A 202 0.88 -10.16 5.49
C LEU A 202 2.07 -11.13 5.46
N GLU A 203 2.56 -11.49 4.27
CA GLU A 203 3.71 -12.40 4.09
C GLU A 203 4.99 -11.92 4.78
N ARG A 204 5.10 -10.61 5.03
CA ARG A 204 6.26 -10.01 5.71
C ARG A 204 6.20 -10.15 7.22
N VAL A 205 5.01 -10.24 7.79
CA VAL A 205 4.78 -10.06 9.23
C VAL A 205 4.23 -11.32 9.90
N VAL A 206 3.39 -12.08 9.21
CA VAL A 206 2.61 -13.18 9.79
C VAL A 206 3.44 -14.21 10.54
N GLN A 207 4.67 -14.45 10.08
CA GLN A 207 5.59 -15.40 10.73
C GLN A 207 6.12 -14.95 12.10
N TYR A 208 5.98 -13.67 12.44
CA TYR A 208 6.44 -13.05 13.68
C TYR A 208 5.29 -12.69 14.63
N ALA A 209 4.04 -12.79 14.13
CA ALA A 209 2.87 -12.46 14.93
C ALA A 209 2.57 -13.56 15.96
N ASP A 210 2.34 -13.17 17.21
CA ASP A 210 1.88 -14.06 18.26
C ASP A 210 0.38 -14.32 18.12
N ARG A 211 -0.35 -13.34 17.61
CA ARG A 211 -1.81 -13.35 17.43
C ARG A 211 -2.21 -12.73 16.10
N VAL A 212 -3.22 -13.31 15.46
CA VAL A 212 -3.94 -12.68 14.34
C VAL A 212 -5.33 -12.27 14.82
N VAL A 213 -5.73 -11.07 14.41
CA VAL A 213 -7.07 -10.50 14.62
C VAL A 213 -7.67 -10.27 13.24
N ALA A 214 -8.62 -11.09 12.83
CA ALA A 214 -9.26 -11.02 11.51
C ALA A 214 -10.63 -10.33 11.62
N ILE A 215 -10.84 -9.27 10.85
CA ILE A 215 -12.15 -8.63 10.70
C ILE A 215 -12.86 -9.28 9.52
N GLU A 216 -14.02 -9.85 9.81
CA GLU A 216 -14.90 -10.47 8.83
C GLU A 216 -15.70 -9.43 8.05
N THR A 217 -16.37 -9.87 6.98
CA THR A 217 -17.12 -8.97 6.09
C THR A 217 -18.36 -8.35 6.74
N ASP A 218 -18.86 -8.92 7.84
CA ASP A 218 -20.00 -8.42 8.61
C ASP A 218 -19.60 -7.52 9.80
N GLY A 219 -18.29 -7.20 9.92
CA GLY A 219 -17.73 -6.39 10.99
C GLY A 219 -17.44 -7.15 12.29
N SER A 220 -17.69 -8.46 12.34
CA SER A 220 -17.27 -9.31 13.46
C SER A 220 -15.77 -9.59 13.45
N VAL A 221 -15.23 -10.03 14.59
CA VAL A 221 -13.77 -10.28 14.74
C VAL A 221 -13.54 -11.71 15.22
N VAL A 222 -12.63 -12.40 14.52
CA VAL A 222 -12.07 -13.68 14.93
C VAL A 222 -10.61 -13.48 15.29
N HIS A 223 -10.14 -13.99 16.42
CA HIS A 223 -8.76 -13.82 16.84
C HIS A 223 -8.18 -15.09 17.46
N GLY A 224 -6.87 -15.23 17.42
CA GLY A 224 -6.16 -16.39 17.98
C GLY A 224 -4.80 -16.64 17.36
N GLU A 225 -4.34 -17.87 17.44
CA GLU A 225 -3.08 -18.31 16.82
C GLU A 225 -3.12 -18.07 15.30
N PRO A 226 -2.02 -17.55 14.71
CA PRO A 226 -1.99 -17.18 13.29
C PRO A 226 -2.45 -18.28 12.32
N ALA A 227 -1.94 -19.51 12.46
CA ALA A 227 -2.30 -20.60 11.57
C ALA A 227 -3.79 -20.98 11.66
N ALA A 228 -4.37 -20.94 12.86
CA ALA A 228 -5.77 -21.27 13.10
C ALA A 228 -6.72 -20.21 12.53
N VAL A 229 -6.46 -18.93 12.81
CA VAL A 229 -7.29 -17.81 12.31
C VAL A 229 -7.19 -17.70 10.80
N LEU A 230 -5.97 -17.76 10.25
CA LEU A 230 -5.73 -17.68 8.82
C LEU A 230 -6.20 -18.91 8.03
N ALA A 231 -6.65 -19.99 8.69
CA ALA A 231 -7.28 -21.11 8.00
C ALA A 231 -8.58 -20.71 7.29
N SER A 232 -9.34 -19.75 7.84
CA SER A 232 -10.65 -19.33 7.32
C SER A 232 -10.74 -17.81 7.03
N ALA A 233 -9.77 -17.01 7.47
CA ALA A 233 -9.80 -15.56 7.29
C ALA A 233 -10.04 -15.15 5.82
N PRO A 234 -10.81 -14.06 5.58
CA PRO A 234 -11.16 -13.61 4.23
C PRO A 234 -9.97 -13.08 3.42
N VAL A 235 -8.88 -12.76 4.12
CA VAL A 235 -7.62 -12.26 3.54
C VAL A 235 -6.47 -13.08 4.10
N ALA A 236 -5.66 -13.66 3.23
CA ALA A 236 -4.49 -14.44 3.62
C ALA A 236 -3.35 -14.26 2.59
N PRO A 237 -2.08 -14.33 3.03
CA PRO A 237 -0.93 -14.24 2.12
C PRO A 237 -0.83 -15.48 1.22
N PRO A 238 -0.13 -15.38 0.07
CA PRO A 238 -0.01 -16.48 -0.91
C PRO A 238 0.47 -17.80 -0.32
N VAL A 239 1.38 -17.77 0.66
CA VAL A 239 1.88 -18.98 1.33
C VAL A 239 0.78 -19.73 2.08
N ILE A 240 -0.12 -19.01 2.72
CA ILE A 240 -1.29 -19.59 3.42
C ILE A 240 -2.30 -20.13 2.40
N GLU A 241 -2.61 -19.36 1.35
CA GLU A 241 -3.50 -19.80 0.26
C GLU A 241 -2.97 -21.09 -0.39
N PHE A 242 -1.66 -21.18 -0.59
CA PHE A 242 -0.99 -22.38 -1.07
C PHE A 242 -1.20 -23.55 -0.09
N GLY A 243 -0.98 -23.32 1.21
CA GLY A 243 -1.21 -24.33 2.25
C GLY A 243 -2.66 -24.81 2.32
N ARG A 244 -3.64 -23.88 2.23
CA ARG A 244 -5.07 -24.20 2.18
C ARG A 244 -5.41 -25.10 0.98
N ARG A 245 -4.91 -24.77 -0.22
CA ARG A 245 -5.15 -25.55 -1.45
C ARG A 245 -4.57 -26.96 -1.40
N LEU A 246 -3.45 -27.13 -0.73
CA LEU A 246 -2.80 -28.45 -0.56
C LEU A 246 -3.32 -29.20 0.68
N GLY A 247 -4.19 -28.62 1.51
CA GLY A 247 -4.67 -29.22 2.74
C GLY A 247 -3.58 -29.43 3.79
N LEU A 248 -2.56 -28.55 3.83
CA LEU A 248 -1.46 -28.65 4.80
C LEU A 248 -1.96 -28.33 6.21
N SER A 249 -1.52 -29.11 7.19
CA SER A 249 -1.83 -28.88 8.61
C SER A 249 -0.60 -29.23 9.47
N PRO A 250 -0.05 -28.26 10.25
CA PRO A 250 -0.47 -26.85 10.34
C PRO A 250 -0.24 -26.08 9.04
N LEU A 251 -0.95 -24.95 8.86
CA LEU A 251 -0.71 -24.06 7.72
C LEU A 251 0.69 -23.43 7.83
N PRO A 252 1.45 -23.37 6.72
CA PRO A 252 2.76 -22.72 6.72
C PRO A 252 2.63 -21.21 6.84
N LEU A 253 3.30 -20.59 7.81
CA LEU A 253 3.32 -19.15 7.99
C LEU A 253 4.46 -18.47 7.21
N SER A 254 5.41 -19.24 6.71
CA SER A 254 6.54 -18.76 5.92
C SER A 254 6.81 -19.63 4.70
N VAL A 255 7.53 -19.08 3.71
CA VAL A 255 8.02 -19.84 2.56
C VAL A 255 8.93 -20.99 3.00
N ARG A 256 9.70 -20.80 4.08
CA ARG A 256 10.55 -21.85 4.67
C ARG A 256 9.70 -23.04 5.15
N ASP A 257 8.62 -22.76 5.88
CA ASP A 257 7.73 -23.80 6.38
C ASP A 257 7.02 -24.52 5.24
N ALA A 258 6.48 -23.77 4.27
CA ALA A 258 5.88 -24.36 3.08
C ALA A 258 6.84 -25.29 2.32
N ARG A 259 8.10 -24.88 2.18
CA ARG A 259 9.15 -25.71 1.57
C ARG A 259 9.43 -26.99 2.34
N ARG A 260 9.41 -26.94 3.67
CA ARG A 260 9.61 -28.10 4.54
C ARG A 260 8.46 -29.09 4.41
N GLU A 261 7.23 -28.60 4.55
CA GLU A 261 6.01 -29.42 4.51
C GLU A 261 5.80 -30.06 3.11
N THR A 262 6.24 -29.40 2.04
CA THR A 262 6.09 -29.90 0.66
C THR A 262 7.32 -30.65 0.15
N ALA A 263 8.28 -30.99 0.99
CA ALA A 263 9.54 -31.62 0.56
C ALA A 263 9.34 -32.94 -0.21
N THR A 264 8.32 -33.73 0.15
CA THR A 264 7.97 -34.98 -0.54
C THR A 264 7.32 -34.69 -1.90
N LEU A 265 6.29 -33.84 -1.91
CA LEU A 265 5.61 -33.42 -3.14
C LEU A 265 6.59 -32.84 -4.17
N ARG A 266 7.58 -32.06 -3.72
CA ARG A 266 8.59 -31.46 -4.60
C ARG A 266 9.56 -32.49 -5.22
N ARG A 267 9.84 -33.60 -4.53
CA ARG A 267 10.67 -34.69 -5.09
C ARG A 267 9.94 -35.40 -6.21
N ASP A 268 8.64 -35.58 -6.07
CA ASP A 268 7.80 -36.29 -7.03
C ASP A 268 7.28 -35.36 -8.14
N PHE A 269 7.44 -34.06 -7.96
CA PHE A 269 7.05 -33.06 -8.94
C PHE A 269 8.11 -32.97 -10.04
N HIS A 270 7.82 -33.62 -11.18
CA HIS A 270 8.53 -33.38 -12.43
C HIS A 270 7.82 -32.20 -13.13
N PRO A 271 8.42 -31.00 -13.19
CA PRO A 271 7.84 -29.94 -13.97
C PRO A 271 7.69 -30.47 -15.40
N ALA A 272 6.45 -30.56 -15.91
CA ALA A 272 6.26 -30.66 -17.35
C ALA A 272 7.15 -29.57 -17.95
N HIS A 273 8.00 -29.92 -18.91
CA HIS A 273 8.93 -28.96 -19.52
C HIS A 273 8.18 -27.65 -19.74
N VAL A 274 8.39 -26.70 -18.83
CA VAL A 274 8.14 -25.31 -19.14
C VAL A 274 9.11 -25.07 -20.28
N VAL A 275 8.59 -24.99 -21.48
CA VAL A 275 9.36 -24.46 -22.60
C VAL A 275 9.70 -23.05 -22.12
N THR A 276 10.86 -22.91 -21.49
CA THR A 276 11.54 -21.65 -21.37
C THR A 276 11.80 -21.30 -22.83
N GLY A 277 10.87 -20.58 -23.44
CA GLY A 277 11.15 -19.90 -24.67
C GLY A 277 12.44 -19.17 -24.39
N GLY A 278 13.53 -19.64 -24.98
CA GLY A 278 14.79 -18.95 -24.89
C GLY A 278 14.54 -17.51 -25.35
N ILE A 279 15.48 -16.63 -25.04
CA ILE A 279 15.51 -15.23 -25.53
C ILE A 279 15.25 -15.14 -27.05
N ASP A 280 15.31 -16.24 -27.79
CA ASP A 280 14.93 -16.45 -29.18
C ASP A 280 13.60 -17.23 -29.38
N GLY A 281 12.79 -17.39 -28.34
CA GLY A 281 11.47 -18.03 -28.48
C GLY A 281 10.53 -17.17 -29.28
N THR A 282 10.41 -17.44 -30.56
CA THR A 282 9.30 -17.05 -31.41
C THR A 282 8.00 -17.51 -30.76
N ILE A 283 7.38 -16.64 -29.99
CA ILE A 283 5.97 -16.75 -29.60
C ILE A 283 5.22 -16.66 -30.93
N ALA A 284 4.62 -17.78 -31.36
CA ALA A 284 3.83 -17.86 -32.56
C ALA A 284 2.55 -17.03 -32.44
N ASN A 285 2.65 -15.74 -32.39
CA ASN A 285 1.73 -14.61 -32.39
C ASN A 285 2.32 -13.45 -31.53
N ALA A 286 3.65 -13.25 -31.58
CA ALA A 286 4.24 -12.06 -30.95
C ALA A 286 3.60 -10.81 -31.57
N PRO A 287 3.12 -9.87 -30.76
CA PRO A 287 2.63 -8.59 -31.25
C PRO A 287 3.74 -7.92 -32.05
N THR A 288 3.48 -7.65 -33.32
CA THR A 288 4.49 -7.18 -34.28
C THR A 288 4.59 -5.65 -34.29
N GLU A 289 3.54 -4.97 -33.86
CA GLU A 289 3.43 -3.51 -33.96
C GLU A 289 4.15 -2.84 -32.76
N LEU A 290 5.18 -2.05 -33.09
CA LEU A 290 5.90 -1.21 -32.13
C LEU A 290 5.00 -0.01 -31.75
N VAL A 291 4.80 0.22 -30.46
CA VAL A 291 3.98 1.33 -29.93
C VAL A 291 4.75 2.28 -29.02
N ALA A 292 5.95 1.93 -28.60
CA ALA A 292 6.89 2.87 -28.01
C ALA A 292 8.33 2.46 -28.30
N ASP A 293 9.15 3.46 -28.65
CA ASP A 293 10.59 3.34 -28.93
C ASP A 293 11.36 4.34 -28.05
N ILE A 294 12.07 3.81 -27.10
CA ILE A 294 12.96 4.55 -26.20
C ILE A 294 14.38 4.23 -26.61
N ASP A 295 15.09 5.22 -27.17
CA ASP A 295 16.38 5.03 -27.79
C ASP A 295 17.47 5.82 -27.05
N HIS A 296 18.29 5.11 -26.26
CA HIS A 296 19.43 5.65 -25.50
C HIS A 296 19.07 6.87 -24.63
N VAL A 297 17.94 6.79 -23.92
CA VAL A 297 17.41 7.90 -23.12
C VAL A 297 18.17 8.07 -21.82
N SER A 298 18.64 9.29 -21.57
CA SER A 298 19.14 9.73 -20.27
C SER A 298 18.40 10.98 -19.79
N VAL A 299 18.17 11.07 -18.49
CA VAL A 299 17.47 12.20 -17.84
C VAL A 299 18.26 12.66 -16.63
N THR A 300 18.56 13.98 -16.58
CA THR A 300 19.33 14.60 -15.52
C THR A 300 18.54 15.69 -14.80
N TYR A 301 18.80 15.87 -13.50
CA TYR A 301 18.36 16.97 -12.65
C TYR A 301 19.57 17.71 -12.13
N GLY A 302 19.98 18.78 -12.82
CA GLY A 302 21.26 19.41 -12.56
C GLY A 302 22.40 18.40 -12.76
N ASN A 303 23.16 18.12 -11.70
CA ASN A 303 24.27 17.16 -11.72
C ASN A 303 23.86 15.72 -11.41
N PHE A 304 22.59 15.49 -11.05
CA PHE A 304 22.10 14.16 -10.72
C PHE A 304 21.55 13.45 -11.95
N VAL A 305 22.07 12.27 -12.28
CA VAL A 305 21.59 11.43 -13.37
C VAL A 305 20.52 10.50 -12.80
N ALA A 306 19.25 10.75 -13.13
CA ALA A 306 18.12 9.97 -12.66
C ALA A 306 17.83 8.75 -13.54
N VAL A 307 18.03 8.86 -14.83
CA VAL A 307 17.93 7.79 -15.83
C VAL A 307 19.15 7.84 -16.70
N ASN A 308 19.80 6.71 -16.95
CA ASN A 308 21.05 6.65 -17.69
C ASN A 308 20.99 5.59 -18.78
N ASP A 309 21.05 6.03 -20.04
CA ASP A 309 21.22 5.21 -21.24
C ASP A 309 20.22 4.04 -21.36
N ILE A 310 18.93 4.34 -21.28
CA ILE A 310 17.88 3.33 -21.41
C ILE A 310 17.46 3.15 -22.86
N ALA A 311 17.52 1.91 -23.36
CA ALA A 311 16.96 1.49 -24.63
C ALA A 311 15.88 0.44 -24.39
N LEU A 312 14.68 0.66 -24.93
CA LEU A 312 13.53 -0.20 -24.71
C LEU A 312 12.51 -0.08 -25.85
N HIS A 313 12.02 -1.20 -26.35
CA HIS A 313 10.99 -1.27 -27.36
C HIS A 313 9.74 -1.93 -26.79
N LEU A 314 8.61 -1.24 -26.88
CA LEU A 314 7.33 -1.74 -26.37
C LEU A 314 6.41 -2.06 -27.56
N ARG A 315 5.74 -3.21 -27.48
CA ARG A 315 4.86 -3.70 -28.54
C ARG A 315 3.41 -3.78 -28.08
N ARG A 316 2.50 -3.70 -29.01
CA ARG A 316 1.06 -3.83 -28.77
C ARG A 316 0.75 -5.17 -28.06
N GLY A 317 -0.06 -5.11 -26.99
CA GLY A 317 -0.48 -6.30 -26.25
C GLY A 317 0.56 -6.86 -25.26
N GLU A 318 1.71 -6.20 -25.10
CA GLU A 318 2.71 -6.57 -24.09
C GLU A 318 2.40 -5.99 -22.71
N ILE A 319 2.72 -6.75 -21.67
CA ILE A 319 2.84 -6.24 -20.31
C ILE A 319 4.31 -6.24 -19.91
N VAL A 320 4.88 -5.07 -19.68
CA VAL A 320 6.29 -4.89 -19.33
C VAL A 320 6.42 -4.38 -17.92
N ALA A 321 7.16 -5.07 -17.06
CA ALA A 321 7.42 -4.66 -15.69
C ALA A 321 8.75 -3.91 -15.57
N LEU A 322 8.69 -2.65 -15.14
CA LEU A 322 9.84 -1.82 -14.78
C LEU A 322 10.08 -1.95 -13.28
N MET A 323 11.06 -2.77 -12.89
CA MET A 323 11.36 -3.04 -11.49
C MET A 323 12.57 -2.24 -11.00
N GLY A 324 12.57 -1.89 -9.73
CA GLY A 324 13.67 -1.20 -9.08
C GLY A 324 13.30 -0.60 -7.73
N ARG A 325 14.33 -0.24 -6.94
CA ARG A 325 14.16 0.39 -5.62
C ARG A 325 13.55 1.80 -5.75
N ASN A 326 13.05 2.33 -4.63
CA ASN A 326 12.62 3.73 -4.60
C ASN A 326 13.81 4.64 -4.93
N GLY A 327 13.56 5.68 -5.75
CA GLY A 327 14.61 6.57 -6.25
C GLY A 327 15.45 6.04 -7.41
N SER A 328 15.16 4.86 -7.98
CA SER A 328 15.92 4.30 -9.13
C SER A 328 15.58 4.93 -10.49
N GLY A 329 14.71 5.94 -10.54
CA GLY A 329 14.36 6.64 -11.77
C GLY A 329 13.12 6.13 -12.50
N LYS A 330 12.37 5.18 -11.95
CA LYS A 330 11.15 4.61 -12.58
C LYS A 330 10.14 5.69 -12.99
N SER A 331 9.68 6.49 -12.02
CA SER A 331 8.71 7.58 -12.28
C SER A 331 9.29 8.64 -13.22
N THR A 332 10.62 8.89 -13.17
CA THR A 332 11.29 9.80 -14.10
C THR A 332 11.20 9.29 -15.54
N LEU A 333 11.42 7.99 -15.77
CA LEU A 333 11.28 7.39 -17.09
C LEU A 333 9.82 7.48 -17.57
N LEU A 334 8.83 7.10 -16.72
CA LEU A 334 7.41 7.21 -17.08
C LEU A 334 7.01 8.65 -17.42
N ASN A 335 7.43 9.64 -16.62
CA ASN A 335 7.18 11.06 -16.88
C ASN A 335 7.84 11.54 -18.18
N THR A 336 8.97 10.95 -18.57
CA THR A 336 9.63 11.27 -19.85
C THR A 336 8.83 10.66 -21.01
N MET A 337 8.28 9.45 -20.83
CA MET A 337 7.46 8.79 -21.84
C MET A 337 6.12 9.49 -22.11
N VAL A 338 5.56 10.20 -21.12
CA VAL A 338 4.35 11.05 -21.33
C VAL A 338 4.68 12.51 -21.65
N GLY A 339 5.92 12.84 -21.91
CA GLY A 339 6.31 14.20 -22.29
C GLY A 339 6.29 15.24 -21.17
N LEU A 340 6.02 14.86 -19.92
CA LEU A 340 6.10 15.74 -18.75
C LEU A 340 7.55 16.14 -18.44
N ARG A 341 8.51 15.33 -18.88
CA ARG A 341 9.94 15.58 -18.74
C ARG A 341 10.63 15.41 -20.07
N LYS A 342 11.50 16.36 -20.41
CA LYS A 342 12.36 16.24 -21.60
C LYS A 342 13.54 15.31 -21.32
N ALA A 343 13.82 14.38 -22.23
CA ALA A 343 15.08 13.63 -22.21
C ALA A 343 16.27 14.57 -22.37
N SER A 344 17.32 14.36 -21.58
CA SER A 344 18.58 15.11 -21.70
C SER A 344 19.40 14.60 -22.88
N LEU A 345 19.37 13.29 -23.12
CA LEU A 345 19.97 12.60 -24.27
C LEU A 345 19.00 11.53 -24.78
N GLY A 346 19.20 11.10 -26.03
CA GLY A 346 18.36 10.07 -26.67
C GLY A 346 17.01 10.63 -27.14
N ARG A 347 16.09 9.72 -27.48
CA ARG A 347 14.76 10.09 -27.95
C ARG A 347 13.69 9.14 -27.41
N VAL A 348 12.49 9.68 -27.27
CA VAL A 348 11.27 8.92 -26.94
C VAL A 348 10.28 9.12 -28.08
N GLN A 349 9.74 8.02 -28.59
CA GLN A 349 8.67 7.98 -29.58
C GLN A 349 7.58 7.06 -29.07
N ILE A 350 6.31 7.50 -29.11
CA ILE A 350 5.22 6.78 -28.46
C ILE A 350 3.93 6.86 -29.25
N GLY A 351 3.06 5.87 -29.06
CA GLY A 351 1.79 5.72 -29.75
C GLY A 351 1.92 5.02 -31.11
N ALA A 352 0.80 4.78 -31.75
CA ALA A 352 0.74 4.08 -33.04
C ALA A 352 1.55 4.78 -34.16
N THR A 353 1.74 6.10 -34.07
CA THR A 353 2.51 6.89 -35.03
C THR A 353 3.95 7.13 -34.63
N LEU A 354 4.38 6.60 -33.48
CA LEU A 354 5.71 6.82 -32.88
C LEU A 354 6.09 8.31 -32.82
N ALA A 355 5.19 9.12 -32.29
CA ALA A 355 5.38 10.57 -32.16
C ALA A 355 6.21 10.92 -30.92
N ASN A 356 6.87 12.08 -30.95
CA ASN A 356 7.58 12.59 -29.77
C ASN A 356 6.56 13.18 -28.78
N PRO A 357 6.43 12.66 -27.53
CA PRO A 357 5.45 13.14 -26.56
C PRO A 357 5.79 14.52 -26.00
N TYR A 358 7.07 14.91 -25.99
CA TYR A 358 7.49 16.18 -25.39
C TYR A 358 7.01 17.39 -26.21
N GLY A 359 6.23 18.26 -25.59
CA GLY A 359 5.64 19.45 -26.21
C GLY A 359 4.35 19.17 -27.01
N MET A 360 3.82 17.96 -26.94
CA MET A 360 2.52 17.61 -27.51
C MET A 360 1.40 18.21 -26.69
N GLU A 361 0.32 18.67 -27.31
CA GLU A 361 -0.88 19.14 -26.58
C GLU A 361 -1.62 17.98 -25.88
N GLY A 362 -2.21 18.23 -24.72
CA GLY A 362 -2.80 17.20 -23.87
C GLY A 362 -3.84 16.32 -24.60
N GLY A 363 -4.74 16.92 -25.37
CA GLY A 363 -5.76 16.17 -26.13
C GLY A 363 -5.19 15.27 -27.23
N GLU A 364 -4.04 15.61 -27.81
CA GLU A 364 -3.32 14.75 -28.74
C GLU A 364 -2.52 13.66 -28.02
N LEU A 365 -1.88 14.01 -26.90
CA LEU A 365 -1.10 13.08 -26.09
C LEU A 365 -1.96 11.91 -25.58
N LEU A 366 -3.20 12.18 -25.16
CA LEU A 366 -4.15 11.16 -24.70
C LEU A 366 -4.41 10.05 -25.72
N LYS A 367 -4.27 10.33 -27.03
CA LYS A 367 -4.43 9.32 -28.10
C LYS A 367 -3.22 8.40 -28.23
N HIS A 368 -2.10 8.73 -27.62
CA HIS A 368 -0.84 7.99 -27.72
C HIS A 368 -0.48 7.25 -26.45
N VAL A 369 -0.69 7.88 -25.30
CA VAL A 369 -0.27 7.35 -24.00
C VAL A 369 -1.16 7.85 -22.88
N GLY A 370 -1.45 6.96 -21.93
CA GLY A 370 -2.08 7.29 -20.66
C GLY A 370 -1.14 6.96 -19.50
N LEU A 371 -1.14 7.79 -18.47
CA LEU A 371 -0.38 7.59 -17.24
C LEU A 371 -1.31 7.55 -16.04
N VAL A 372 -1.20 6.49 -15.24
CA VAL A 372 -1.76 6.44 -13.89
C VAL A 372 -0.61 6.71 -12.92
N PRO A 373 -0.61 7.86 -12.23
CA PRO A 373 0.45 8.21 -11.28
C PRO A 373 0.37 7.39 -9.99
N GLN A 374 1.41 7.46 -9.17
CA GLN A 374 1.50 6.76 -7.89
C GLN A 374 0.36 7.14 -6.93
N GLU A 375 -0.01 8.41 -6.87
CA GLU A 375 -1.19 8.91 -6.15
C GLU A 375 -2.33 9.08 -7.16
N ALA A 376 -3.11 8.01 -7.36
CA ALA A 376 -4.21 8.02 -8.34
C ALA A 376 -5.23 9.13 -8.06
N GLY A 377 -5.45 9.48 -6.78
CA GLY A 377 -6.37 10.56 -6.38
C GLY A 377 -6.02 11.95 -6.93
N ASP A 378 -4.76 12.20 -7.29
CA ASP A 378 -4.32 13.50 -7.83
C ASP A 378 -4.88 13.79 -9.23
N MET A 379 -5.42 12.78 -9.90
CA MET A 379 -6.06 12.94 -11.20
C MET A 379 -7.56 13.23 -11.12
N LEU A 380 -8.16 13.20 -9.92
CA LEU A 380 -9.61 13.31 -9.74
C LEU A 380 -9.99 14.68 -9.18
N TYR A 381 -10.74 15.45 -9.94
CA TYR A 381 -11.07 16.84 -9.64
C TYR A 381 -12.57 17.10 -9.46
N ALA A 382 -13.44 16.22 -10.01
CA ALA A 382 -14.88 16.38 -9.87
C ALA A 382 -15.38 16.03 -8.45
N GLN A 383 -16.55 16.54 -8.11
CA GLN A 383 -17.18 16.27 -6.81
C GLN A 383 -17.87 14.90 -6.76
N THR A 384 -18.09 14.26 -7.91
CA THR A 384 -18.77 12.98 -8.02
C THR A 384 -18.08 12.06 -9.02
N VAL A 385 -18.23 10.74 -8.83
CA VAL A 385 -17.76 9.72 -9.78
C VAL A 385 -18.37 9.92 -11.16
N THR A 386 -19.66 10.26 -11.24
CA THR A 386 -20.33 10.57 -12.52
C THR A 386 -19.66 11.75 -13.20
N GLY A 387 -19.38 12.82 -12.46
CA GLY A 387 -18.71 14.02 -12.99
C GLY A 387 -17.33 13.75 -13.55
N GLU A 388 -16.55 12.87 -12.90
CA GLU A 388 -15.22 12.43 -13.41
C GLU A 388 -15.35 11.64 -14.71
N CYS A 389 -16.30 10.70 -14.79
CA CYS A 389 -16.53 9.93 -16.00
C CYS A 389 -16.97 10.81 -17.17
N GLU A 390 -17.88 11.76 -16.93
CA GLU A 390 -18.33 12.71 -17.98
C GLU A 390 -17.22 13.67 -18.44
N ALA A 391 -16.34 14.09 -17.52
CA ALA A 391 -15.17 14.90 -17.86
C ALA A 391 -14.20 14.09 -18.75
N ALA A 392 -13.91 12.86 -18.35
CA ALA A 392 -13.05 11.96 -19.11
C ALA A 392 -13.57 11.71 -20.55
N ASP A 393 -14.88 11.46 -20.71
CA ASP A 393 -15.49 11.25 -22.03
C ASP A 393 -15.34 12.50 -22.92
N ARG A 394 -15.52 13.70 -22.35
CA ARG A 394 -15.33 14.99 -23.07
C ARG A 394 -13.88 15.20 -23.49
N ASP A 395 -12.94 15.01 -22.58
CA ASP A 395 -11.51 15.23 -22.82
C ASP A 395 -10.93 14.24 -23.83
N ALA A 396 -11.43 13.01 -23.79
CA ALA A 396 -11.08 11.95 -24.75
C ALA A 396 -11.82 12.07 -26.09
N ASN A 397 -12.80 12.96 -26.22
CA ASN A 397 -13.76 13.00 -27.35
C ASN A 397 -14.40 11.62 -27.60
N ALA A 398 -14.72 10.90 -26.51
CA ALA A 398 -15.35 9.60 -26.51
C ALA A 398 -16.89 9.73 -26.50
N GLU A 399 -17.58 8.62 -26.78
CA GLU A 399 -19.03 8.58 -26.64
C GLU A 399 -19.43 8.73 -25.17
N PRO A 400 -20.47 9.51 -24.83
CA PRO A 400 -20.96 9.65 -23.46
C PRO A 400 -21.25 8.30 -22.80
N GLY A 401 -20.73 8.09 -21.59
CA GLY A 401 -20.85 6.83 -20.84
C GLY A 401 -19.74 5.83 -21.05
N THR A 402 -18.73 6.14 -21.88
CA THR A 402 -17.57 5.24 -22.13
C THR A 402 -16.77 4.99 -20.85
N ALA A 403 -16.36 6.05 -20.13
CA ALA A 403 -15.60 5.92 -18.89
C ALA A 403 -16.43 5.23 -17.79
N ARG A 404 -17.75 5.50 -17.73
CA ARG A 404 -18.64 4.82 -16.79
C ARG A 404 -18.74 3.32 -17.08
N ALA A 405 -18.86 2.91 -18.33
CA ALA A 405 -18.91 1.51 -18.71
C ALA A 405 -17.61 0.77 -18.35
N LEU A 406 -16.45 1.41 -18.57
CA LEU A 406 -15.16 0.88 -18.15
C LEU A 406 -15.08 0.73 -16.64
N LEU A 407 -15.52 1.73 -15.88
CA LEU A 407 -15.55 1.67 -14.41
C LEU A 407 -16.42 0.51 -13.91
N ASP A 408 -17.60 0.33 -14.49
CA ASP A 408 -18.52 -0.77 -14.12
C ASP A 408 -17.95 -2.16 -14.45
N GLN A 409 -17.09 -2.25 -15.48
CA GLN A 409 -16.33 -3.48 -15.80
C GLN A 409 -15.24 -3.75 -14.75
N PHE A 410 -14.51 -2.73 -14.29
CA PHE A 410 -13.38 -2.89 -13.38
C PHE A 410 -13.81 -3.01 -11.91
N ALA A 411 -14.80 -2.22 -11.51
CA ALA A 411 -15.32 -2.13 -10.15
C ALA A 411 -16.83 -1.87 -10.16
N PRO A 412 -17.67 -2.90 -10.35
CA PRO A 412 -19.12 -2.74 -10.44
C PRO A 412 -19.72 -2.26 -9.12
N GLY A 413 -20.82 -1.49 -9.24
CA GLY A 413 -21.65 -1.08 -8.10
C GLY A 413 -21.18 0.19 -7.37
N ILE A 414 -20.24 0.96 -7.92
CA ILE A 414 -19.89 2.28 -7.38
C ILE A 414 -21.02 3.26 -7.66
N ASN A 415 -21.54 3.90 -6.59
CA ASN A 415 -22.56 4.93 -6.73
C ASN A 415 -21.96 6.17 -7.42
N GLY A 416 -22.62 6.66 -8.46
CA GLY A 416 -22.16 7.81 -9.24
C GLY A 416 -22.10 9.12 -8.47
N GLU A 417 -22.91 9.28 -7.42
CA GLU A 417 -22.94 10.48 -6.57
C GLU A 417 -21.86 10.48 -5.47
N THR A 418 -21.13 9.37 -5.31
CA THR A 418 -20.03 9.29 -4.33
C THR A 418 -18.91 10.25 -4.71
N HIS A 419 -18.38 10.97 -3.73
CA HIS A 419 -17.19 11.80 -3.93
C HIS A 419 -15.95 10.89 -4.14
N PRO A 420 -15.07 11.15 -5.12
CA PRO A 420 -13.91 10.31 -5.39
C PRO A 420 -12.98 10.06 -4.20
N ARG A 421 -12.92 10.99 -3.25
CA ARG A 421 -12.13 10.84 -2.01
C ARG A 421 -12.68 9.78 -1.05
N ASP A 422 -13.98 9.48 -1.13
CA ASP A 422 -14.65 8.51 -0.28
C ASP A 422 -14.54 7.08 -0.82
N LEU A 423 -13.97 6.92 -2.01
CA LEU A 423 -13.70 5.63 -2.61
C LEU A 423 -12.53 4.92 -1.89
N SER A 424 -12.61 3.60 -1.81
CA SER A 424 -11.44 2.79 -1.43
C SER A 424 -10.31 2.93 -2.47
N GLU A 425 -9.06 2.64 -2.07
CA GLU A 425 -7.91 2.71 -2.98
C GLU A 425 -8.13 1.91 -4.27
N GLY A 426 -8.69 0.70 -4.17
CA GLY A 426 -8.99 -0.13 -5.34
C GLY A 426 -10.07 0.47 -6.24
N GLN A 427 -11.11 1.06 -5.67
CA GLN A 427 -12.17 1.75 -6.43
C GLN A 427 -11.64 3.02 -7.08
N ARG A 428 -10.80 3.77 -6.37
CA ARG A 428 -10.14 5.00 -6.88
C ARG A 428 -9.21 4.67 -8.05
N LEU A 429 -8.39 3.64 -7.92
CA LEU A 429 -7.54 3.14 -9.01
C LEU A 429 -8.38 2.73 -10.23
N SER A 430 -9.50 2.01 -10.01
CA SER A 430 -10.40 1.60 -11.09
C SER A 430 -11.04 2.80 -11.80
N LEU A 431 -11.41 3.85 -11.06
CA LEU A 431 -11.92 5.09 -11.62
C LEU A 431 -10.86 5.79 -12.48
N VAL A 432 -9.64 5.96 -11.96
CA VAL A 432 -8.54 6.58 -12.73
C VAL A 432 -8.18 5.77 -13.98
N LEU A 433 -8.17 4.44 -13.89
CA LEU A 433 -8.01 3.60 -15.07
C LEU A 433 -9.11 3.83 -16.11
N ALA A 434 -10.38 3.92 -15.70
CA ALA A 434 -11.49 4.18 -16.59
C ALA A 434 -11.36 5.56 -17.27
N VAL A 435 -10.94 6.59 -16.51
CA VAL A 435 -10.65 7.95 -17.01
C VAL A 435 -9.55 7.91 -18.09
N VAL A 436 -8.43 7.27 -17.78
CA VAL A 436 -7.28 7.18 -18.70
C VAL A 436 -7.63 6.38 -19.97
N LEU A 437 -8.39 5.30 -19.83
CA LEU A 437 -8.75 4.40 -20.92
C LEU A 437 -9.90 4.90 -21.78
N ALA A 438 -10.62 5.94 -21.39
CA ALA A 438 -11.67 6.56 -22.22
C ALA A 438 -11.13 7.01 -23.58
N ALA A 439 -9.87 7.47 -23.64
CA ALA A 439 -9.17 7.84 -24.88
C ALA A 439 -8.61 6.65 -25.69
N LYS A 440 -8.68 5.41 -25.16
CA LYS A 440 -8.14 4.18 -25.77
C LYS A 440 -6.66 4.30 -26.19
N PRO A 441 -5.74 4.79 -25.34
CA PRO A 441 -4.35 4.95 -25.72
C PRO A 441 -3.71 3.60 -26.01
N PRO A 442 -2.86 3.45 -27.05
CA PRO A 442 -2.15 2.19 -27.32
C PRO A 442 -1.13 1.84 -26.23
N VAL A 443 -0.66 2.81 -25.44
CA VAL A 443 0.27 2.61 -24.34
C VAL A 443 -0.32 3.13 -23.03
N VAL A 444 -0.30 2.29 -22.00
CA VAL A 444 -0.75 2.61 -20.63
C VAL A 444 0.41 2.45 -19.67
N LEU A 445 0.77 3.52 -18.99
CA LEU A 445 1.84 3.56 -18.00
C LEU A 445 1.24 3.61 -16.60
N LEU A 446 1.75 2.77 -15.70
CA LEU A 446 1.24 2.65 -14.34
C LEU A 446 2.40 2.79 -13.35
N ASP A 447 2.33 3.76 -12.44
CA ASP A 447 3.35 3.99 -11.42
C ASP A 447 2.89 3.49 -10.06
N GLU A 448 3.47 2.39 -9.56
CA GLU A 448 3.18 1.71 -8.28
C GLU A 448 1.66 1.48 -8.02
N PRO A 449 0.88 0.95 -8.97
CA PRO A 449 -0.59 0.94 -8.91
C PRO A 449 -1.17 -0.01 -7.83
N THR A 450 -0.37 -0.89 -7.24
CA THR A 450 -0.84 -1.84 -6.22
C THR A 450 -0.70 -1.33 -4.79
N ARG A 451 -0.25 -0.09 -4.61
CA ARG A 451 -0.18 0.54 -3.29
C ARG A 451 -1.58 0.63 -2.67
N GLY A 452 -1.72 0.17 -1.41
CA GLY A 452 -3.00 0.17 -0.70
C GLY A 452 -4.03 -0.87 -1.17
N LEU A 453 -3.69 -1.73 -2.13
CA LEU A 453 -4.55 -2.83 -2.53
C LEU A 453 -4.37 -4.06 -1.63
N ASP A 454 -5.49 -4.63 -1.19
CA ASP A 454 -5.51 -5.97 -0.58
C ASP A 454 -5.34 -7.08 -1.64
N TYR A 455 -5.18 -8.34 -1.21
CA TYR A 455 -4.97 -9.46 -2.15
C TYR A 455 -6.14 -9.68 -3.13
N PRO A 456 -7.43 -9.58 -2.74
CA PRO A 456 -8.53 -9.58 -3.69
C PRO A 456 -8.44 -8.45 -4.72
N GLY A 457 -8.12 -7.23 -4.28
CA GLY A 457 -7.91 -6.07 -5.15
C GLY A 457 -6.78 -6.31 -6.16
N LYS A 458 -5.64 -6.84 -5.71
CA LYS A 458 -4.52 -7.19 -6.59
C LYS A 458 -4.91 -8.25 -7.63
N ARG A 459 -5.64 -9.31 -7.24
CA ARG A 459 -6.12 -10.34 -8.18
C ARG A 459 -7.06 -9.76 -9.24
N ASN A 460 -7.99 -8.89 -8.83
CA ASN A 460 -8.87 -8.22 -9.78
C ASN A 460 -8.08 -7.32 -10.73
N PHE A 461 -7.14 -6.55 -10.20
CA PHE A 461 -6.27 -5.67 -10.99
C PHE A 461 -5.43 -6.46 -12.01
N THR A 462 -4.83 -7.59 -11.60
CA THR A 462 -4.12 -8.51 -12.51
C THR A 462 -5.00 -8.94 -13.68
N ARG A 463 -6.25 -9.33 -13.41
CA ARG A 463 -7.21 -9.71 -14.44
C ARG A 463 -7.47 -8.56 -15.41
N VAL A 464 -7.68 -7.36 -14.89
CA VAL A 464 -7.91 -6.15 -15.70
C VAL A 464 -6.70 -5.88 -16.63
N LEU A 465 -5.47 -5.96 -16.12
CA LEU A 465 -4.27 -5.77 -16.94
C LEU A 465 -4.16 -6.81 -18.06
N GLN A 466 -4.45 -8.06 -17.76
CA GLN A 466 -4.43 -9.13 -18.77
C GLN A 466 -5.52 -8.94 -19.85
N GLU A 467 -6.70 -8.45 -19.48
CA GLU A 467 -7.77 -8.11 -20.41
C GLU A 467 -7.35 -6.96 -21.32
N LEU A 468 -6.83 -5.86 -20.78
CA LEU A 468 -6.34 -4.72 -21.53
C LEU A 468 -5.21 -5.10 -22.53
N ALA A 469 -4.30 -5.98 -22.11
CA ALA A 469 -3.26 -6.46 -23.02
C ALA A 469 -3.85 -7.30 -24.18
N ARG A 470 -4.85 -8.14 -23.91
CA ARG A 470 -5.58 -8.88 -24.97
C ARG A 470 -6.34 -7.96 -25.93
N ASP A 471 -6.84 -6.84 -25.44
CA ASP A 471 -7.50 -5.80 -26.23
C ASP A 471 -6.50 -4.94 -27.04
N GLY A 472 -5.21 -5.23 -26.88
CA GLY A 472 -4.13 -4.64 -27.68
C GLY A 472 -3.47 -3.42 -27.06
N HIS A 473 -3.74 -3.10 -25.80
CA HIS A 473 -2.97 -2.08 -25.08
C HIS A 473 -1.59 -2.63 -24.69
N CYS A 474 -0.53 -1.86 -24.88
CA CYS A 474 0.75 -2.10 -24.26
C CYS A 474 0.76 -1.50 -22.85
N ILE A 475 1.09 -2.29 -21.86
CA ILE A 475 1.08 -1.84 -20.46
C ILE A 475 2.50 -1.83 -19.93
N MET A 476 2.97 -0.69 -19.44
CA MET A 476 4.22 -0.61 -18.70
C MET A 476 3.93 -0.34 -17.22
N LEU A 477 4.34 -1.28 -16.39
CA LEU A 477 4.06 -1.30 -14.96
C LEU A 477 5.35 -1.02 -14.17
N ALA A 478 5.52 0.19 -13.65
CA ALA A 478 6.58 0.48 -12.69
C ALA A 478 6.15 0.00 -11.31
N THR A 479 6.88 -0.97 -10.75
CA THR A 479 6.52 -1.54 -9.45
C THR A 479 7.71 -2.20 -8.75
N HIS A 480 7.58 -2.38 -7.44
CA HIS A 480 8.43 -3.24 -6.64
C HIS A 480 7.70 -4.51 -6.17
N ASP A 481 6.45 -4.72 -6.61
CA ASP A 481 5.60 -5.87 -6.25
C ASP A 481 5.92 -7.08 -7.13
N VAL A 482 6.80 -7.95 -6.65
CA VAL A 482 7.25 -9.16 -7.36
C VAL A 482 6.09 -10.12 -7.63
N GLU A 483 5.11 -10.19 -6.73
CA GLU A 483 3.95 -11.08 -6.88
C GLU A 483 3.06 -10.63 -8.04
N LEU A 484 2.82 -9.33 -8.16
CA LEU A 484 2.09 -8.76 -9.28
C LEU A 484 2.81 -9.06 -10.60
N VAL A 485 4.12 -8.82 -10.65
CA VAL A 485 4.93 -9.09 -11.86
C VAL A 485 4.84 -10.57 -12.25
N ALA A 486 5.05 -11.48 -11.30
CA ALA A 486 4.96 -12.91 -11.56
C ALA A 486 3.56 -13.40 -12.00
N ALA A 487 2.51 -12.63 -11.67
CA ALA A 487 1.14 -12.96 -12.06
C ALA A 487 0.71 -12.34 -13.40
N THR A 488 1.42 -11.30 -13.88
CA THR A 488 1.01 -10.49 -15.05
C THR A 488 1.97 -10.59 -16.24
N ALA A 489 3.26 -10.75 -16.02
CA ALA A 489 4.32 -10.70 -17.04
C ALA A 489 4.65 -12.10 -17.63
#